data_b9f09cc9742463e10f21372a329ce5a7
#
_entry.id   b9f09cc9742463e10f21372a329ce5a7
#
_cell.length_a   1.000
_cell.length_b   1.000
_cell.length_c   1.000
_cell.angle_alpha   90.00
_cell.angle_beta   90.00
_cell.angle_gamma   90.00
#
_symmetry.space_group_name_H-M   'P 1'
#
loop_
_entity.id
_entity.type
_entity.pdbx_description
1 polymer ?
#
loop_
_entity_poly.entity_id
_entity_poly.type
_entity_poly.pdbx_seq_one_letter_code
_entity_poly.pdbx_strand_id
1 'polypeptide(L)'
;MEWNYTQPVNIRFGKGRRREIKELSESLGAKNGLLVADPFFFTNGLVDEILEQSDGALVASFGELSPNPDVTEVDACADVIRLKDIGFVVALGGGSSMDCAKAAASIALTEDSIRKYHGTGVPMPLEHLPLIAIPTTAGTGSEVTCVSVLSDHANGKKSPIVSDGFFPNYAIIDPELTYTMPPKVTAGTGIDVLSHAIEGFWSKGHQPVCDACALHAADLVFKYLYRAYENPADEEAREKMCEASLIAGLAFTLPKTTASHACSFPLTNLHHIPHGEACGLTLDYFARINATGPEGGRIDDFARRLGFKDTNDMADAIHELKEKQHLRNDLKDLKLSEEQIADLVRISRHPNLYNNPVDITDEMLDEMYHKMA
;
A
#
# COMPACT_ATOMS: atom_id res chain seq x y z
N MET A 1 20.15 14.41 15.15
CA MET A 1 19.54 13.60 14.07
C MET A 1 19.59 14.40 12.78
N GLU A 2 20.11 13.83 11.68
CA GLU A 2 20.07 14.43 10.35
C GLU A 2 19.01 13.69 9.54
N TRP A 3 18.17 14.41 8.80
CA TRP A 3 17.09 13.82 7.99
C TRP A 3 16.75 14.70 6.79
N ASN A 4 16.20 14.06 5.75
CA ASN A 4 15.67 14.72 4.57
C ASN A 4 14.22 14.30 4.36
N TYR A 5 13.41 15.18 3.81
CA TYR A 5 12.04 14.88 3.40
C TYR A 5 11.79 15.39 1.99
N THR A 6 11.32 14.53 1.13
CA THR A 6 10.92 14.88 -0.24
C THR A 6 9.61 14.18 -0.57
N GLN A 7 8.63 14.96 -1.06
CA GLN A 7 7.36 14.45 -1.57
C GLN A 7 7.00 15.27 -2.82
N PRO A 8 7.24 14.70 -4.02
CA PRO A 8 7.04 15.42 -5.27
C PRO A 8 5.60 15.38 -5.79
N VAL A 9 4.71 14.55 -5.19
CA VAL A 9 3.35 14.32 -5.68
C VAL A 9 2.43 15.49 -5.35
N ASN A 10 1.73 16.00 -6.36
CA ASN A 10 0.67 17.01 -6.16
C ASN A 10 -0.63 16.31 -5.76
N ILE A 11 -1.11 16.54 -4.55
CA ILE A 11 -2.29 15.89 -4.00
C ILE A 11 -3.55 16.70 -4.29
N ARG A 12 -4.59 16.01 -4.77
CA ARG A 12 -5.94 16.51 -4.98
C ARG A 12 -6.91 15.66 -4.17
N PHE A 13 -7.43 16.18 -3.07
CA PHE A 13 -8.35 15.47 -2.17
C PHE A 13 -9.74 16.07 -2.21
N GLY A 14 -10.78 15.23 -2.35
CA GLY A 14 -12.19 15.62 -2.24
C GLY A 14 -13.12 14.89 -3.20
N LYS A 15 -14.41 14.93 -2.89
CA LYS A 15 -15.46 14.25 -3.67
C LYS A 15 -15.56 14.82 -5.09
N GLY A 16 -15.68 13.91 -6.07
CA GLY A 16 -15.85 14.24 -7.48
C GLY A 16 -14.57 14.74 -8.18
N ARG A 17 -13.43 14.78 -7.49
CA ARG A 17 -12.18 15.29 -8.09
C ARG A 17 -11.60 14.41 -9.19
N ARG A 18 -12.07 13.16 -9.35
CA ARG A 18 -11.75 12.32 -10.51
C ARG A 18 -12.06 12.96 -11.85
N ARG A 19 -12.92 13.99 -11.89
CA ARG A 19 -13.27 14.76 -13.09
C ARG A 19 -12.19 15.73 -13.53
N GLU A 20 -11.14 15.95 -12.73
CA GLU A 20 -10.05 16.89 -13.04
C GLU A 20 -8.99 16.29 -14.01
N ILE A 21 -9.13 15.05 -14.47
CA ILE A 21 -8.14 14.36 -15.31
C ILE A 21 -7.73 15.20 -16.53
N LYS A 22 -8.69 15.81 -17.23
CA LYS A 22 -8.42 16.64 -18.39
C LYS A 22 -7.59 17.88 -18.03
N GLU A 23 -8.02 18.63 -17.02
CA GLU A 23 -7.32 19.83 -16.54
C GLU A 23 -5.87 19.48 -16.13
N LEU A 24 -5.69 18.37 -15.40
CA LEU A 24 -4.37 17.94 -14.95
C LEU A 24 -3.48 17.49 -16.12
N SER A 25 -4.03 16.78 -17.11
CA SER A 25 -3.27 16.40 -18.31
C SER A 25 -2.80 17.61 -19.11
N GLU A 26 -3.66 18.63 -19.22
CA GLU A 26 -3.30 19.90 -19.86
C GLU A 26 -2.19 20.63 -19.09
N SER A 27 -2.25 20.63 -17.75
CA SER A 27 -1.21 21.21 -16.89
C SER A 27 0.15 20.51 -17.02
N LEU A 28 0.13 19.22 -17.32
CA LEU A 28 1.32 18.41 -17.60
C LEU A 28 1.81 18.57 -19.05
N GLY A 29 1.08 19.28 -19.91
CA GLY A 29 1.38 19.38 -21.34
C GLY A 29 1.25 18.04 -22.09
N ALA A 30 0.49 17.08 -21.53
CA ALA A 30 0.37 15.72 -22.02
C ALA A 30 -0.96 15.49 -22.72
N LYS A 31 -0.98 14.59 -23.73
CA LYS A 31 -2.16 14.22 -24.50
C LYS A 31 -2.20 12.70 -24.65
N ASN A 32 -3.33 12.19 -25.14
CA ASN A 32 -3.50 10.78 -25.42
C ASN A 32 -3.27 9.92 -24.15
N GLY A 33 -4.13 10.02 -23.16
CA GLY A 33 -4.00 9.26 -21.92
C GLY A 33 -4.39 7.79 -22.05
N LEU A 34 -3.73 6.91 -21.31
CA LEU A 34 -4.13 5.54 -21.06
C LEU A 34 -4.71 5.41 -19.65
N LEU A 35 -5.92 4.85 -19.51
CA LEU A 35 -6.49 4.46 -18.24
C LEU A 35 -6.09 3.01 -17.91
N VAL A 36 -5.25 2.81 -16.91
CA VAL A 36 -4.90 1.49 -16.35
C VAL A 36 -5.80 1.23 -15.16
N ALA A 37 -6.69 0.24 -15.23
CA ALA A 37 -7.71 0.02 -14.23
C ALA A 37 -7.86 -1.45 -13.84
N ASP A 38 -8.27 -1.70 -12.60
CA ASP A 38 -8.64 -3.04 -12.15
C ASP A 38 -9.77 -3.62 -13.02
N PRO A 39 -9.71 -4.91 -13.43
CA PRO A 39 -10.73 -5.57 -14.25
C PRO A 39 -12.17 -5.39 -13.74
N PHE A 40 -12.35 -5.31 -12.42
CA PHE A 40 -13.66 -5.08 -11.80
C PHE A 40 -14.34 -3.80 -12.31
N PHE A 41 -13.58 -2.73 -12.54
CA PHE A 41 -14.13 -1.44 -12.96
C PHE A 41 -14.58 -1.39 -14.44
N PHE A 42 -14.16 -2.35 -15.25
CA PHE A 42 -14.71 -2.56 -16.59
C PHE A 42 -16.09 -3.20 -16.54
N THR A 43 -16.39 -3.97 -15.51
CA THR A 43 -17.67 -4.68 -15.39
C THR A 43 -18.75 -3.87 -14.68
N ASN A 44 -18.37 -2.89 -13.86
CA ASN A 44 -19.32 -2.06 -13.12
C ASN A 44 -19.60 -0.69 -13.77
N GLY A 45 -18.97 -0.39 -14.92
CA GLY A 45 -19.19 0.82 -15.71
C GLY A 45 -18.34 2.03 -15.28
N LEU A 46 -17.51 1.93 -14.24
CA LEU A 46 -16.68 3.05 -13.77
C LEU A 46 -15.62 3.47 -14.81
N VAL A 47 -15.07 2.51 -15.55
CA VAL A 47 -14.10 2.81 -16.62
C VAL A 47 -14.75 3.66 -17.71
N ASP A 48 -15.97 3.29 -18.16
CA ASP A 48 -16.70 4.05 -19.16
C ASP A 48 -17.06 5.45 -18.65
N GLU A 49 -17.49 5.58 -17.40
CA GLU A 49 -17.75 6.87 -16.75
C GLU A 49 -16.51 7.77 -16.75
N ILE A 50 -15.34 7.25 -16.37
CA ILE A 50 -14.08 8.02 -16.31
C ILE A 50 -13.61 8.41 -17.72
N LEU A 51 -13.73 7.51 -18.71
CA LEU A 51 -13.41 7.81 -20.10
C LEU A 51 -14.28 8.95 -20.63
N GLU A 52 -15.59 8.90 -20.39
CA GLU A 52 -16.53 9.96 -20.78
C GLU A 52 -16.21 11.30 -20.09
N GLN A 53 -16.02 11.26 -18.77
CA GLN A 53 -15.70 12.46 -17.96
C GLN A 53 -14.35 13.10 -18.33
N SER A 54 -13.43 12.32 -18.91
CA SER A 54 -12.13 12.85 -19.36
C SER A 54 -12.22 13.75 -20.61
N ASP A 55 -13.39 13.84 -21.22
CA ASP A 55 -13.65 14.67 -22.42
C ASP A 55 -12.58 14.52 -23.50
N GLY A 56 -12.23 13.27 -23.82
CA GLY A 56 -11.25 12.90 -24.84
C GLY A 56 -9.78 12.99 -24.43
N ALA A 57 -9.46 13.30 -23.18
CA ALA A 57 -8.10 13.24 -22.68
C ALA A 57 -7.58 11.80 -22.60
N LEU A 58 -8.45 10.85 -22.25
CA LEU A 58 -8.17 9.41 -22.26
C LEU A 58 -8.63 8.79 -23.56
N VAL A 59 -7.71 8.16 -24.29
CA VAL A 59 -7.97 7.59 -25.63
C VAL A 59 -7.94 6.06 -25.65
N ALA A 60 -7.52 5.44 -24.55
CA ALA A 60 -7.46 3.99 -24.41
C ALA A 60 -7.60 3.58 -22.93
N SER A 61 -7.89 2.30 -22.73
CA SER A 61 -7.86 1.67 -21.41
C SER A 61 -7.13 0.33 -21.45
N PHE A 62 -6.58 -0.08 -20.30
CA PHE A 62 -5.91 -1.36 -20.08
C PHE A 62 -6.43 -1.97 -18.77
N GLY A 63 -6.90 -3.20 -18.82
CA GLY A 63 -7.48 -3.90 -17.67
C GLY A 63 -7.02 -5.35 -17.54
N GLU A 64 -6.00 -5.77 -18.26
CA GLU A 64 -5.45 -7.12 -18.15
C GLU A 64 -4.48 -7.20 -16.97
N LEU A 65 -5.05 -7.10 -15.76
CA LEU A 65 -4.32 -7.04 -14.49
C LEU A 65 -4.81 -8.10 -13.52
N SER A 66 -3.88 -8.78 -12.89
CA SER A 66 -4.13 -9.66 -11.74
C SER A 66 -3.84 -8.96 -10.41
N PRO A 67 -4.41 -9.43 -9.28
CA PRO A 67 -3.91 -9.05 -7.97
C PRO A 67 -2.41 -9.39 -7.85
N ASN A 68 -1.59 -8.42 -7.39
CA ASN A 68 -0.13 -8.49 -7.44
C ASN A 68 0.41 -8.70 -8.87
N PRO A 69 0.41 -7.66 -9.71
CA PRO A 69 0.58 -7.76 -11.15
C PRO A 69 1.87 -8.49 -11.54
N ASP A 70 1.75 -9.36 -12.55
CA ASP A 70 2.90 -10.07 -13.10
C ASP A 70 3.73 -9.16 -14.01
N VAL A 71 5.02 -9.41 -14.07
CA VAL A 71 5.95 -8.67 -14.94
C VAL A 71 5.52 -8.70 -16.40
N THR A 72 4.84 -9.76 -16.87
CA THR A 72 4.32 -9.85 -18.24
C THR A 72 3.12 -8.94 -18.47
N GLU A 73 2.31 -8.68 -17.47
CA GLU A 73 1.17 -7.73 -17.53
C GLU A 73 1.68 -6.29 -17.63
N VAL A 74 2.78 -5.97 -16.92
CA VAL A 74 3.45 -4.68 -17.01
C VAL A 74 4.04 -4.46 -18.41
N ASP A 75 4.71 -5.46 -18.96
CA ASP A 75 5.25 -5.41 -20.32
C ASP A 75 4.14 -5.22 -21.36
N ALA A 76 3.03 -5.94 -21.23
CA ALA A 76 1.86 -5.79 -22.11
C ALA A 76 1.25 -4.37 -22.01
N CYS A 77 1.15 -3.80 -20.82
CA CYS A 77 0.70 -2.43 -20.63
C CYS A 77 1.64 -1.42 -21.30
N ALA A 78 2.96 -1.60 -21.16
CA ALA A 78 3.96 -0.75 -21.81
C ALA A 78 3.90 -0.86 -23.33
N ASP A 79 3.59 -2.03 -23.88
CA ASP A 79 3.38 -2.20 -25.33
C ASP A 79 2.15 -1.44 -25.83
N VAL A 80 1.05 -1.44 -25.07
CA VAL A 80 -0.13 -0.63 -25.38
C VAL A 80 0.21 0.86 -25.38
N ILE A 81 1.03 1.33 -24.42
CA ILE A 81 1.50 2.72 -24.34
C ILE A 81 2.25 3.09 -25.64
N ARG A 82 3.21 2.26 -26.05
CA ARG A 82 4.02 2.49 -27.27
C ARG A 82 3.17 2.47 -28.54
N LEU A 83 2.31 1.44 -28.71
CA LEU A 83 1.49 1.23 -29.90
C LEU A 83 0.47 2.34 -30.14
N LYS A 84 -0.04 2.96 -29.07
CA LYS A 84 -1.09 3.99 -29.16
C LYS A 84 -0.55 5.42 -29.01
N ASP A 85 0.76 5.60 -28.98
CA ASP A 85 1.40 6.92 -28.80
C ASP A 85 0.82 7.67 -27.58
N ILE A 86 0.79 6.97 -26.44
CA ILE A 86 0.26 7.48 -25.18
C ILE A 86 1.23 8.50 -24.58
N GLY A 87 0.73 9.65 -24.19
CA GLY A 87 1.53 10.72 -23.61
C GLY A 87 1.40 10.86 -22.08
N PHE A 88 0.43 10.20 -21.44
CA PHE A 88 0.31 10.11 -19.97
C PHE A 88 -0.50 8.90 -19.56
N VAL A 89 -0.36 8.49 -18.30
CA VAL A 89 -1.06 7.33 -17.73
C VAL A 89 -1.92 7.77 -16.55
N VAL A 90 -3.12 7.22 -16.46
CA VAL A 90 -3.98 7.32 -15.28
C VAL A 90 -4.13 5.94 -14.68
N ALA A 91 -3.75 5.78 -13.43
CA ALA A 91 -3.94 4.53 -12.67
C ALA A 91 -5.20 4.63 -11.82
N LEU A 92 -6.20 3.78 -12.08
CA LEU A 92 -7.46 3.71 -11.34
C LEU A 92 -7.55 2.36 -10.62
N GLY A 93 -7.50 2.35 -9.30
CA GLY A 93 -7.62 1.09 -8.56
C GLY A 93 -6.90 1.08 -7.24
N GLY A 94 -6.60 -0.11 -6.75
CA GLY A 94 -5.75 -0.33 -5.58
C GLY A 94 -4.25 -0.34 -5.95
N GLY A 95 -3.43 -0.85 -5.03
CA GLY A 95 -1.98 -0.95 -5.23
C GLY A 95 -1.58 -1.65 -6.53
N SER A 96 -2.26 -2.73 -6.91
CA SER A 96 -1.93 -3.49 -8.13
C SER A 96 -2.02 -2.65 -9.40
N SER A 97 -3.09 -1.88 -9.59
CA SER A 97 -3.25 -1.00 -10.75
C SER A 97 -2.20 0.11 -10.75
N MET A 98 -1.93 0.69 -9.59
CA MET A 98 -0.91 1.75 -9.45
C MET A 98 0.50 1.21 -9.70
N ASP A 99 0.83 0.04 -9.19
CA ASP A 99 2.14 -0.58 -9.33
C ASP A 99 2.43 -0.96 -10.79
N CYS A 100 1.44 -1.53 -11.50
CA CYS A 100 1.54 -1.78 -12.93
C CYS A 100 1.73 -0.48 -13.72
N ALA A 101 0.89 0.53 -13.47
CA ALA A 101 0.95 1.81 -14.18
C ALA A 101 2.29 2.53 -13.99
N LYS A 102 2.83 2.57 -12.77
CA LYS A 102 4.15 3.15 -12.46
C LYS A 102 5.26 2.50 -13.28
N ALA A 103 5.32 1.17 -13.22
CA ALA A 103 6.33 0.41 -13.92
C ALA A 103 6.18 0.52 -15.44
N ALA A 104 4.97 0.40 -15.98
CA ALA A 104 4.70 0.52 -17.40
C ALA A 104 5.00 1.91 -17.95
N ALA A 105 4.63 2.99 -17.23
CA ALA A 105 4.94 4.37 -17.62
C ALA A 105 6.43 4.64 -17.74
N SER A 106 7.26 3.97 -16.93
CA SER A 106 8.72 4.11 -16.97
C SER A 106 9.35 3.28 -18.11
N ILE A 107 9.02 1.99 -18.22
CA ILE A 107 9.64 1.13 -19.25
C ILE A 107 9.12 1.41 -20.66
N ALA A 108 7.95 2.04 -20.79
CA ALA A 108 7.42 2.42 -22.10
C ALA A 108 8.35 3.37 -22.89
N LEU A 109 9.22 4.13 -22.20
CA LEU A 109 10.22 5.00 -22.81
C LEU A 109 11.52 4.26 -23.19
N THR A 110 11.58 2.95 -22.94
CA THR A 110 12.72 2.08 -23.28
C THR A 110 12.23 0.92 -24.14
N GLU A 111 13.15 0.08 -24.62
CA GLU A 111 12.81 -1.19 -25.28
C GLU A 111 12.95 -2.40 -24.32
N ASP A 112 13.17 -2.12 -23.03
CA ASP A 112 13.40 -3.16 -22.02
C ASP A 112 12.09 -3.80 -21.54
N SER A 113 12.18 -5.06 -21.10
CA SER A 113 11.19 -5.68 -20.23
C SER A 113 11.41 -5.25 -18.78
N ILE A 114 10.34 -5.11 -18.00
CA ILE A 114 10.42 -4.84 -16.55
C ILE A 114 11.23 -5.90 -15.80
N ARG A 115 11.32 -7.13 -16.31
CA ARG A 115 12.17 -8.20 -15.76
C ARG A 115 13.63 -7.81 -15.60
N LYS A 116 14.16 -6.96 -16.48
CA LYS A 116 15.52 -6.45 -16.35
C LYS A 116 15.78 -5.79 -15.01
N TYR A 117 14.75 -5.20 -14.42
CA TYR A 117 14.82 -4.42 -13.19
C TYR A 117 14.27 -5.16 -11.96
N HIS A 118 13.39 -6.15 -12.19
CA HIS A 118 12.68 -6.84 -11.11
C HIS A 118 13.60 -7.74 -10.28
N GLY A 119 13.99 -7.24 -9.09
CA GLY A 119 14.83 -7.99 -8.13
C GLY A 119 16.22 -8.35 -8.63
N THR A 120 16.77 -7.57 -9.56
CA THR A 120 18.09 -7.76 -10.16
C THR A 120 19.15 -6.80 -9.61
N GLY A 121 18.74 -5.72 -8.94
CA GLY A 121 19.61 -4.64 -8.52
C GLY A 121 19.95 -3.63 -9.63
N VAL A 122 19.47 -3.82 -10.85
CA VAL A 122 19.60 -2.83 -11.93
C VAL A 122 18.70 -1.65 -11.62
N PRO A 123 19.20 -0.40 -11.59
CA PRO A 123 18.37 0.76 -11.31
C PRO A 123 17.39 1.04 -12.45
N MET A 124 16.15 1.39 -12.08
CA MET A 124 15.14 1.86 -13.01
C MET A 124 15.53 3.21 -13.65
N PRO A 125 15.14 3.47 -14.91
CA PRO A 125 15.17 4.81 -15.47
C PRO A 125 14.40 5.80 -14.59
N LEU A 126 14.90 7.02 -14.47
CA LEU A 126 14.19 8.10 -13.76
C LEU A 126 13.13 8.78 -14.63
N GLU A 127 13.33 8.76 -15.94
CA GLU A 127 12.35 9.28 -16.89
C GLU A 127 11.13 8.33 -16.96
N HIS A 128 9.96 8.93 -16.95
CA HIS A 128 8.68 8.23 -17.06
C HIS A 128 7.64 9.13 -17.73
N LEU A 129 6.61 8.54 -18.30
CA LEU A 129 5.44 9.31 -18.75
C LEU A 129 4.73 9.93 -17.54
N PRO A 130 4.14 11.12 -17.69
CA PRO A 130 3.31 11.71 -16.64
C PRO A 130 2.28 10.71 -16.13
N LEU A 131 2.14 10.62 -14.79
CA LEU A 131 1.27 9.68 -14.12
C LEU A 131 0.32 10.39 -13.16
N ILE A 132 -0.97 10.06 -13.27
CA ILE A 132 -2.03 10.48 -12.34
C ILE A 132 -2.52 9.21 -11.62
N ALA A 133 -2.40 9.15 -10.31
CA ALA A 133 -2.87 8.01 -9.50
C ALA A 133 -4.23 8.34 -8.86
N ILE A 134 -5.20 7.44 -9.02
CA ILE A 134 -6.56 7.56 -8.48
C ILE A 134 -6.88 6.30 -7.67
N PRO A 135 -6.59 6.29 -6.35
CA PRO A 135 -6.90 5.14 -5.51
C PRO A 135 -8.41 4.95 -5.37
N THR A 136 -8.84 3.68 -5.43
CA THR A 136 -10.21 3.26 -5.16
C THR A 136 -10.34 2.48 -3.86
N THR A 137 -9.22 2.31 -3.15
CA THR A 137 -9.13 1.69 -1.82
C THR A 137 -8.43 2.63 -0.86
N ALA A 138 -8.83 2.60 0.40
CA ALA A 138 -8.14 3.28 1.48
C ALA A 138 -7.21 2.27 2.19
N GLY A 139 -5.96 2.15 1.73
CA GLY A 139 -5.06 1.09 2.21
C GLY A 139 -3.58 1.34 1.93
N THR A 140 -3.17 1.17 0.70
CA THR A 140 -1.74 1.04 0.34
C THR A 140 -0.95 2.34 0.36
N GLY A 141 -1.60 3.50 0.19
CA GLY A 141 -0.90 4.77 0.01
C GLY A 141 0.01 4.81 -1.23
N SER A 142 -0.17 3.88 -2.19
CA SER A 142 0.69 3.78 -3.37
C SER A 142 0.68 5.04 -4.22
N GLU A 143 -0.38 5.83 -4.18
CA GLU A 143 -0.52 7.10 -4.87
C GLU A 143 0.49 8.18 -4.47
N VAL A 144 1.18 8.00 -3.35
CA VAL A 144 2.23 8.93 -2.87
C VAL A 144 3.57 8.25 -2.63
N THR A 145 3.77 7.04 -3.15
CA THR A 145 5.00 6.27 -2.97
C THR A 145 5.77 6.10 -4.28
N CYS A 146 7.07 5.83 -4.16
CA CYS A 146 8.00 5.53 -5.24
C CYS A 146 8.27 4.02 -5.41
N VAL A 147 7.31 3.18 -5.04
CA VAL A 147 7.46 1.72 -5.04
C VAL A 147 6.44 1.09 -5.99
N SER A 148 6.85 0.04 -6.68
CA SER A 148 6.01 -0.88 -7.43
C SER A 148 6.34 -2.31 -7.01
N VAL A 149 5.36 -3.05 -6.48
CA VAL A 149 5.55 -4.45 -6.06
C VAL A 149 4.99 -5.37 -7.13
N LEU A 150 5.85 -6.12 -7.77
CA LEU A 150 5.50 -6.98 -8.89
C LEU A 150 5.78 -8.45 -8.57
N SER A 151 5.09 -9.33 -9.27
CA SER A 151 5.31 -10.77 -9.25
C SER A 151 5.96 -11.23 -10.56
N ASP A 152 6.84 -12.20 -10.47
CA ASP A 152 7.31 -12.99 -11.61
C ASP A 152 6.94 -14.44 -11.35
N HIS A 153 5.73 -14.81 -11.75
CA HIS A 153 5.19 -16.15 -11.51
C HIS A 153 6.03 -17.24 -12.17
N ALA A 154 6.65 -16.95 -13.32
CA ALA A 154 7.52 -17.90 -14.01
C ALA A 154 8.76 -18.28 -13.19
N ASN A 155 9.24 -17.37 -12.36
CA ASN A 155 10.41 -17.56 -11.50
C ASN A 155 10.06 -17.66 -10.00
N GLY A 156 8.76 -17.68 -9.65
CA GLY A 156 8.30 -17.78 -8.26
C GLY A 156 8.75 -16.62 -7.38
N LYS A 157 8.92 -15.41 -7.96
CA LYS A 157 9.52 -14.26 -7.28
C LYS A 157 8.51 -13.12 -7.15
N LYS A 158 8.40 -12.55 -5.96
CA LYS A 158 7.70 -11.28 -5.71
C LYS A 158 8.68 -10.31 -5.09
N SER A 159 8.82 -9.12 -5.66
CA SER A 159 9.83 -8.16 -5.21
C SER A 159 9.38 -6.72 -5.46
N PRO A 160 9.68 -5.79 -4.55
CA PRO A 160 9.53 -4.37 -4.82
C PRO A 160 10.63 -3.87 -5.77
N ILE A 161 10.25 -2.95 -6.64
CA ILE A 161 11.17 -2.06 -7.34
C ILE A 161 10.96 -0.66 -6.73
N VAL A 162 12.05 0.00 -6.39
CA VAL A 162 12.05 1.36 -5.82
C VAL A 162 12.76 2.30 -6.80
N SER A 163 12.07 3.37 -7.20
CA SER A 163 12.62 4.38 -8.08
C SER A 163 11.92 5.72 -7.86
N ASP A 164 12.67 6.81 -7.78
CA ASP A 164 12.07 8.15 -7.73
C ASP A 164 11.21 8.47 -8.97
N GLY A 165 11.48 7.80 -10.09
CA GLY A 165 10.65 7.85 -11.30
C GLY A 165 9.26 7.21 -11.16
N PHE A 166 8.96 6.54 -10.05
CA PHE A 166 7.65 5.96 -9.78
C PHE A 166 6.71 6.89 -8.99
N PHE A 167 7.18 8.03 -8.52
CA PHE A 167 6.28 8.99 -7.93
C PHE A 167 5.28 9.52 -8.98
N PRO A 168 3.96 9.42 -8.74
CA PRO A 168 2.99 10.08 -9.60
C PRO A 168 3.17 11.60 -9.61
N ASN A 169 2.84 12.23 -10.73
CA ASN A 169 2.77 13.71 -10.80
C ASN A 169 1.59 14.24 -9.98
N TYR A 170 0.47 13.52 -10.03
CA TYR A 170 -0.73 13.84 -9.26
C TYR A 170 -1.31 12.60 -8.59
N ALA A 171 -1.83 12.78 -7.38
CA ALA A 171 -2.70 11.84 -6.70
C ALA A 171 -4.08 12.48 -6.53
N ILE A 172 -5.12 11.86 -7.09
CA ILE A 172 -6.51 12.29 -6.94
C ILE A 172 -7.20 11.34 -5.97
N ILE A 173 -7.43 11.79 -4.75
CA ILE A 173 -8.15 11.03 -3.74
C ILE A 173 -9.60 11.46 -3.74
N ASP A 174 -10.45 10.66 -4.38
CA ASP A 174 -11.90 10.88 -4.45
C ASP A 174 -12.61 9.85 -3.56
N PRO A 175 -13.08 10.24 -2.37
CA PRO A 175 -13.69 9.30 -1.43
C PRO A 175 -14.91 8.55 -2.00
N GLU A 176 -15.64 9.12 -2.96
CA GLU A 176 -16.79 8.46 -3.59
C GLU A 176 -16.42 7.12 -4.23
N LEU A 177 -15.18 6.96 -4.70
CA LEU A 177 -14.68 5.72 -5.30
C LEU A 177 -14.55 4.57 -4.30
N THR A 178 -14.59 4.86 -3.00
CA THR A 178 -14.50 3.84 -1.93
C THR A 178 -15.86 3.42 -1.38
N TYR A 179 -16.96 4.08 -1.76
CA TYR A 179 -18.30 3.81 -1.19
C TYR A 179 -18.84 2.42 -1.50
N THR A 180 -18.36 1.79 -2.57
CA THR A 180 -18.74 0.44 -2.98
C THR A 180 -17.81 -0.65 -2.46
N MET A 181 -16.79 -0.30 -1.68
CA MET A 181 -15.86 -1.28 -1.11
C MET A 181 -16.58 -2.25 -0.18
N PRO A 182 -16.45 -3.57 -0.39
CA PRO A 182 -16.99 -4.56 0.53
C PRO A 182 -16.37 -4.43 1.94
N PRO A 183 -17.11 -4.76 3.01
CA PRO A 183 -16.61 -4.70 4.38
C PRO A 183 -15.28 -5.44 4.59
N LYS A 184 -15.13 -6.64 4.00
CA LYS A 184 -13.87 -7.40 4.09
C LYS A 184 -12.67 -6.66 3.49
N VAL A 185 -12.87 -5.96 2.36
CA VAL A 185 -11.81 -5.14 1.75
C VAL A 185 -11.53 -3.93 2.64
N THR A 186 -12.57 -3.26 3.15
CA THR A 186 -12.43 -2.13 4.08
C THR A 186 -11.62 -2.52 5.32
N ALA A 187 -11.92 -3.66 5.94
CA ALA A 187 -11.19 -4.15 7.10
C ALA A 187 -9.71 -4.42 6.79
N GLY A 188 -9.46 -5.22 5.74
CA GLY A 188 -8.09 -5.60 5.37
C GLY A 188 -7.23 -4.40 4.94
N THR A 189 -7.78 -3.50 4.12
CA THR A 189 -7.02 -2.30 3.70
C THR A 189 -6.87 -1.30 4.84
N GLY A 190 -7.88 -1.16 5.70
CA GLY A 190 -7.82 -0.22 6.82
C GLY A 190 -6.83 -0.64 7.91
N ILE A 191 -6.70 -1.94 8.21
CA ILE A 191 -5.68 -2.41 9.15
C ILE A 191 -4.27 -2.29 8.55
N ASP A 192 -4.14 -2.34 7.22
CA ASP A 192 -2.89 -2.05 6.51
C ASP A 192 -2.47 -0.58 6.67
N VAL A 193 -3.44 0.36 6.59
CA VAL A 193 -3.19 1.78 6.90
C VAL A 193 -2.61 1.95 8.31
N LEU A 194 -3.17 1.25 9.29
CA LEU A 194 -2.66 1.29 10.67
C LEU A 194 -1.26 0.72 10.76
N SER A 195 -1.00 -0.39 10.06
CA SER A 195 0.33 -1.01 9.99
C SER A 195 1.36 -0.06 9.37
N HIS A 196 1.02 0.60 8.26
CA HIS A 196 1.86 1.61 7.62
C HIS A 196 2.20 2.77 8.56
N ALA A 197 1.18 3.32 9.24
CA ALA A 197 1.36 4.44 10.16
C ALA A 197 2.27 4.05 11.34
N ILE A 198 1.95 2.97 12.03
CA ILE A 198 2.66 2.54 13.23
C ILE A 198 4.08 2.07 12.88
N GLU A 199 4.26 1.29 11.82
CA GLU A 199 5.59 0.83 11.41
C GLU A 199 6.46 1.97 10.89
N GLY A 200 5.91 2.91 10.12
CA GLY A 200 6.62 4.12 9.72
C GLY A 200 7.11 4.93 10.93
N PHE A 201 6.27 5.04 11.97
CA PHE A 201 6.62 5.74 13.20
C PHE A 201 7.76 5.06 13.94
N TRP A 202 7.70 3.76 14.22
CA TRP A 202 8.72 3.11 15.06
C TRP A 202 9.95 2.65 14.30
N SER A 203 9.99 2.73 12.96
CA SER A 203 11.12 2.27 12.15
C SER A 203 12.44 2.98 12.52
N LYS A 204 13.56 2.32 12.26
CA LYS A 204 14.90 2.95 12.41
C LYS A 204 15.08 4.18 11.51
N GLY A 205 14.34 4.24 10.38
CA GLY A 205 14.35 5.35 9.41
C GLY A 205 13.39 6.48 9.72
N HIS A 206 12.73 6.49 10.88
CA HIS A 206 11.74 7.51 11.24
C HIS A 206 12.31 8.93 11.26
N GLN A 207 11.47 9.92 11.07
CA GLN A 207 11.84 11.34 11.13
C GLN A 207 10.61 12.22 11.41
N PRO A 208 10.79 13.48 11.94
CA PRO A 208 9.70 14.24 12.54
C PRO A 208 8.49 14.50 11.65
N VAL A 209 8.66 14.68 10.33
CA VAL A 209 7.53 14.89 9.41
C VAL A 209 6.71 13.61 9.29
N CYS A 210 7.37 12.48 9.08
CA CYS A 210 6.72 11.18 9.00
C CYS A 210 6.06 10.77 10.33
N ASP A 211 6.70 11.07 11.47
CA ASP A 211 6.15 10.82 12.81
C ASP A 211 4.82 11.58 13.03
N ALA A 212 4.75 12.85 12.59
CA ALA A 212 3.52 13.64 12.66
C ALA A 212 2.41 13.07 11.76
N CYS A 213 2.75 12.66 10.54
CA CYS A 213 1.83 11.98 9.63
C CYS A 213 1.32 10.66 10.22
N ALA A 214 2.22 9.85 10.76
CA ALA A 214 1.90 8.57 11.37
C ALA A 214 0.90 8.69 12.52
N LEU A 215 1.11 9.67 13.39
CA LEU A 215 0.20 9.94 14.51
C LEU A 215 -1.20 10.32 14.02
N HIS A 216 -1.28 11.22 13.03
CA HIS A 216 -2.57 11.65 12.48
C HIS A 216 -3.30 10.49 11.78
N ALA A 217 -2.59 9.70 10.96
CA ALA A 217 -3.18 8.56 10.27
C ALA A 217 -3.70 7.51 11.25
N ALA A 218 -2.91 7.14 12.28
CA ALA A 218 -3.34 6.17 13.29
C ALA A 218 -4.57 6.65 14.09
N ASP A 219 -4.62 7.93 14.46
CA ASP A 219 -5.78 8.54 15.14
C ASP A 219 -7.06 8.41 14.30
N LEU A 220 -6.97 8.68 12.99
CA LEU A 220 -8.11 8.52 12.08
C LEU A 220 -8.54 7.05 11.96
N VAL A 221 -7.60 6.11 11.87
CA VAL A 221 -7.94 4.68 11.78
C VAL A 221 -8.66 4.22 13.03
N PHE A 222 -8.17 4.51 14.24
CA PHE A 222 -8.84 4.11 15.48
C PHE A 222 -10.24 4.70 15.62
N LYS A 223 -10.49 5.89 15.07
CA LYS A 223 -11.81 6.55 15.13
C LYS A 223 -12.79 6.09 14.06
N TYR A 224 -12.32 5.79 12.85
CA TYR A 224 -13.20 5.69 11.69
C TYR A 224 -13.21 4.34 11.00
N LEU A 225 -12.18 3.48 11.17
CA LEU A 225 -12.11 2.22 10.45
C LEU A 225 -13.29 1.30 10.76
N TYR A 226 -13.63 1.12 12.05
CA TYR A 226 -14.76 0.27 12.42
C TYR A 226 -16.08 0.85 11.93
N ARG A 227 -16.26 2.17 11.97
CA ARG A 227 -17.45 2.85 11.42
C ARG A 227 -17.60 2.59 9.92
N ALA A 228 -16.52 2.73 9.15
CA ALA A 228 -16.51 2.48 7.70
C ALA A 228 -16.76 0.99 7.38
N TYR A 229 -16.32 0.08 8.24
CA TYR A 229 -16.56 -1.36 8.12
C TYR A 229 -18.01 -1.72 8.42
N GLU A 230 -18.55 -1.24 9.55
CA GLU A 230 -19.90 -1.54 10.02
C GLU A 230 -20.99 -0.92 9.12
N ASN A 231 -20.75 0.31 8.68
CA ASN A 231 -21.65 1.04 7.78
C ASN A 231 -20.90 1.53 6.54
N PRO A 232 -20.91 0.77 5.44
CA PRO A 232 -20.27 1.20 4.19
C PRO A 232 -20.81 2.52 3.61
N ALA A 233 -22.02 2.95 4.01
CA ALA A 233 -22.63 4.21 3.60
C ALA A 233 -22.27 5.40 4.51
N ASP A 234 -21.43 5.23 5.52
CA ASP A 234 -20.92 6.32 6.35
C ASP A 234 -19.88 7.13 5.57
N GLU A 235 -20.36 8.14 4.85
CA GLU A 235 -19.52 8.98 3.97
C GLU A 235 -18.38 9.67 4.72
N GLU A 236 -18.62 10.13 5.97
CA GLU A 236 -17.58 10.73 6.79
C GLU A 236 -16.47 9.70 7.09
N ALA A 237 -16.85 8.51 7.53
CA ALA A 237 -15.89 7.47 7.85
C ALA A 237 -15.09 7.05 6.60
N ARG A 238 -15.72 6.94 5.43
CA ARG A 238 -15.04 6.68 4.15
C ARG A 238 -14.06 7.79 3.79
N GLU A 239 -14.46 9.05 3.89
CA GLU A 239 -13.59 10.19 3.63
C GLU A 239 -12.39 10.21 4.58
N LYS A 240 -12.63 9.98 5.88
CA LYS A 240 -11.57 9.93 6.89
C LYS A 240 -10.62 8.74 6.71
N MET A 241 -11.10 7.60 6.24
CA MET A 241 -10.23 6.47 5.90
C MET A 241 -9.40 6.75 4.63
N CYS A 242 -9.92 7.46 3.64
CA CYS A 242 -9.13 7.93 2.49
C CYS A 242 -8.03 8.91 2.94
N GLU A 243 -8.36 9.85 3.84
CA GLU A 243 -7.38 10.75 4.45
C GLU A 243 -6.31 9.97 5.21
N ALA A 244 -6.72 9.00 6.03
CA ALA A 244 -5.80 8.17 6.79
C ALA A 244 -4.84 7.39 5.89
N SER A 245 -5.34 6.78 4.81
CA SER A 245 -4.53 6.03 3.84
C SER A 245 -3.48 6.91 3.16
N LEU A 246 -3.90 8.06 2.66
CA LEU A 246 -3.00 9.05 2.05
C LEU A 246 -1.90 9.48 3.02
N ILE A 247 -2.29 9.88 4.24
CA ILE A 247 -1.35 10.38 5.26
C ILE A 247 -0.42 9.26 5.76
N ALA A 248 -0.91 8.02 5.89
CA ALA A 248 -0.05 6.87 6.18
C ALA A 248 0.96 6.61 5.05
N GLY A 249 0.55 6.78 3.79
CA GLY A 249 1.46 6.75 2.64
C GLY A 249 2.63 7.73 2.79
N LEU A 250 2.34 8.97 3.20
CA LEU A 250 3.37 9.98 3.50
C LEU A 250 4.23 9.59 4.71
N ALA A 251 3.64 8.90 5.69
CA ALA A 251 4.33 8.50 6.92
C ALA A 251 5.38 7.42 6.68
N PHE A 252 5.12 6.44 5.79
CA PHE A 252 6.03 5.29 5.64
C PHE A 252 6.92 5.34 4.39
N THR A 253 6.64 6.20 3.41
CA THR A 253 7.37 6.23 2.12
C THR A 253 8.88 6.36 2.30
N LEU A 254 9.34 7.21 3.20
CA LEU A 254 10.77 7.39 3.49
C LEU A 254 11.27 6.46 4.61
N PRO A 255 10.59 6.36 5.76
CA PRO A 255 10.99 5.47 6.85
C PRO A 255 10.97 3.99 6.49
N LYS A 256 10.12 3.59 5.56
CA LYS A 256 9.80 2.19 5.20
C LYS A 256 9.06 1.45 6.31
N THR A 257 8.55 0.27 5.97
CA THR A 257 7.89 -0.64 6.90
C THR A 257 8.90 -1.55 7.63
N THR A 258 8.44 -2.37 8.56
CA THR A 258 9.28 -3.15 9.47
C THR A 258 8.84 -4.62 9.57
N ALA A 259 8.76 -5.15 10.78
CA ALA A 259 8.57 -6.58 11.04
C ALA A 259 7.19 -7.11 10.61
N SER A 260 6.10 -6.35 10.80
CA SER A 260 4.76 -6.82 10.41
C SER A 260 4.67 -7.03 8.91
N HIS A 261 5.17 -6.09 8.11
CA HIS A 261 5.24 -6.26 6.67
C HIS A 261 6.21 -7.38 6.25
N ALA A 262 7.35 -7.54 6.93
CA ALA A 262 8.26 -8.65 6.66
C ALA A 262 7.57 -10.01 6.82
N CYS A 263 6.80 -10.18 7.89
CA CYS A 263 6.03 -11.40 8.17
C CYS A 263 4.82 -11.57 7.24
N SER A 264 4.29 -10.49 6.66
CA SER A 264 3.14 -10.58 5.75
C SER A 264 3.48 -11.29 4.43
N PHE A 265 4.71 -11.19 3.95
CA PHE A 265 5.10 -11.77 2.65
C PHE A 265 4.91 -13.29 2.58
N PRO A 266 5.46 -14.11 3.50
CA PRO A 266 5.22 -15.56 3.46
C PRO A 266 3.75 -15.90 3.70
N LEU A 267 3.03 -15.20 4.58
CA LEU A 267 1.62 -15.42 4.84
C LEU A 267 0.75 -15.18 3.59
N THR A 268 1.04 -14.13 2.83
CA THR A 268 0.34 -13.84 1.58
C THR A 268 0.73 -14.82 0.48
N ASN A 269 2.03 -15.11 0.32
CA ASN A 269 2.50 -15.90 -0.81
C ASN A 269 2.21 -17.38 -0.67
N LEU A 270 2.33 -17.95 0.54
CA LEU A 270 2.17 -19.40 0.78
C LEU A 270 0.75 -19.77 1.23
N HIS A 271 0.07 -18.87 1.94
CA HIS A 271 -1.22 -19.17 2.56
C HIS A 271 -2.37 -18.31 2.02
N HIS A 272 -2.09 -17.44 1.02
CA HIS A 272 -3.08 -16.59 0.36
C HIS A 272 -3.89 -15.70 1.30
N ILE A 273 -3.32 -15.33 2.47
CA ILE A 273 -3.92 -14.36 3.36
C ILE A 273 -3.83 -12.99 2.68
N PRO A 274 -4.91 -12.21 2.59
CA PRO A 274 -4.86 -10.86 2.01
C PRO A 274 -3.78 -10.01 2.68
N HIS A 275 -3.03 -9.23 1.88
CA HIS A 275 -1.82 -8.54 2.34
C HIS A 275 -2.03 -7.70 3.61
N GLY A 276 -3.03 -6.81 3.62
CA GLY A 276 -3.28 -5.96 4.79
C GLY A 276 -3.71 -6.75 6.03
N GLU A 277 -4.50 -7.83 5.85
CA GLU A 277 -4.82 -8.75 6.94
C GLU A 277 -3.57 -9.44 7.50
N ALA A 278 -2.64 -9.85 6.61
CA ALA A 278 -1.37 -10.45 6.99
C ALA A 278 -0.45 -9.47 7.75
N CYS A 279 -0.43 -8.18 7.36
CA CYS A 279 0.28 -7.13 8.08
C CYS A 279 -0.33 -6.91 9.47
N GLY A 280 -1.66 -6.77 9.54
CA GLY A 280 -2.38 -6.56 10.79
C GLY A 280 -2.26 -7.73 11.78
N LEU A 281 -2.12 -8.98 11.27
CA LEU A 281 -2.05 -10.18 12.09
C LEU A 281 -0.96 -10.08 13.18
N THR A 282 0.20 -9.56 12.83
CA THR A 282 1.36 -9.50 13.73
C THR A 282 1.62 -8.12 14.34
N LEU A 283 0.81 -7.10 13.99
CA LEU A 283 1.05 -5.71 14.37
C LEU A 283 1.02 -5.50 15.90
N ASP A 284 0.02 -6.04 16.58
CA ASP A 284 -0.10 -5.96 18.04
C ASP A 284 1.01 -6.75 18.76
N TYR A 285 1.47 -7.86 18.19
CA TYR A 285 2.61 -8.61 18.71
C TYR A 285 3.91 -7.77 18.65
N PHE A 286 4.22 -7.19 17.49
CA PHE A 286 5.42 -6.36 17.36
C PHE A 286 5.33 -5.04 18.13
N ALA A 287 4.12 -4.49 18.33
CA ALA A 287 3.96 -3.34 19.21
C ALA A 287 4.46 -3.64 20.63
N ARG A 288 4.07 -4.80 21.20
CA ARG A 288 4.54 -5.23 22.53
C ARG A 288 6.04 -5.47 22.60
N ILE A 289 6.62 -6.10 21.58
CA ILE A 289 8.07 -6.31 21.50
C ILE A 289 8.81 -4.99 21.43
N ASN A 290 8.39 -4.10 20.54
CA ASN A 290 9.06 -2.82 20.30
C ASN A 290 8.98 -1.89 21.54
N ALA A 291 7.92 -2.01 22.35
CA ALA A 291 7.81 -1.30 23.65
C ALA A 291 8.91 -1.67 24.65
N THR A 292 9.50 -2.86 24.52
CA THR A 292 10.60 -3.29 25.44
C THR A 292 11.98 -2.84 24.95
N GLY A 293 12.06 -2.28 23.75
CA GLY A 293 13.32 -1.90 23.13
C GLY A 293 13.79 -0.47 23.43
N PRO A 294 14.87 -0.03 22.80
CA PRO A 294 15.45 1.30 23.01
C PRO A 294 14.47 2.46 22.73
N GLU A 295 13.56 2.27 21.78
CA GLU A 295 12.57 3.25 21.37
C GLU A 295 11.23 3.13 22.14
N GLY A 296 11.13 2.24 23.13
CA GLY A 296 9.90 1.95 23.87
C GLY A 296 9.24 3.19 24.46
N GLY A 297 10.02 4.11 25.04
CA GLY A 297 9.51 5.37 25.58
C GLY A 297 8.82 6.27 24.52
N ARG A 298 9.37 6.30 23.30
CA ARG A 298 8.80 7.06 22.19
C ARG A 298 7.52 6.42 21.66
N ILE A 299 7.48 5.08 21.62
CA ILE A 299 6.29 4.33 21.20
C ILE A 299 5.17 4.48 22.26
N ASP A 300 5.51 4.48 23.55
CA ASP A 300 4.56 4.77 24.63
C ASP A 300 4.01 6.21 24.55
N ASP A 301 4.82 7.18 24.18
CA ASP A 301 4.36 8.56 23.96
C ASP A 301 3.40 8.65 22.77
N PHE A 302 3.65 7.89 21.70
CA PHE A 302 2.73 7.77 20.57
C PHE A 302 1.39 7.18 21.01
N ALA A 303 1.39 6.07 21.75
CA ALA A 303 0.18 5.45 22.27
C ALA A 303 -0.61 6.41 23.18
N ARG A 304 0.07 7.14 24.07
CA ARG A 304 -0.58 8.15 24.93
C ARG A 304 -1.23 9.30 24.16
N ARG A 305 -0.60 9.76 23.08
CA ARG A 305 -1.17 10.81 22.21
C ARG A 305 -2.41 10.32 21.46
N LEU A 306 -2.53 9.03 21.21
CA LEU A 306 -3.71 8.40 20.63
C LEU A 306 -4.81 8.13 21.68
N GLY A 307 -4.55 8.43 22.97
CA GLY A 307 -5.52 8.26 24.06
C GLY A 307 -5.39 6.94 24.83
N PHE A 308 -4.39 6.12 24.54
CA PHE A 308 -4.10 4.88 25.24
C PHE A 308 -3.21 5.13 26.47
N LYS A 309 -3.23 4.22 27.43
CA LYS A 309 -2.41 4.30 28.63
C LYS A 309 -0.91 4.16 28.30
N ASP A 310 -0.59 3.19 27.47
CA ASP A 310 0.73 2.81 27.03
C ASP A 310 0.64 1.98 25.74
N THR A 311 1.78 1.51 25.22
CA THR A 311 1.84 0.69 24.00
C THR A 311 1.11 -0.64 24.15
N ASN A 312 1.06 -1.26 25.34
CA ASN A 312 0.33 -2.52 25.53
C ASN A 312 -1.18 -2.31 25.42
N ASP A 313 -1.71 -1.22 26.01
CA ASP A 313 -3.11 -0.84 25.87
C ASP A 313 -3.48 -0.55 24.40
N MET A 314 -2.61 0.12 23.66
CA MET A 314 -2.76 0.31 22.19
C MET A 314 -2.75 -1.03 21.45
N ALA A 315 -1.87 -1.97 21.83
CA ALA A 315 -1.80 -3.29 21.21
C ALA A 315 -3.07 -4.12 21.51
N ASP A 316 -3.64 -4.01 22.72
CA ASP A 316 -4.94 -4.61 23.04
C ASP A 316 -6.05 -4.02 22.17
N ALA A 317 -6.06 -2.70 21.96
CA ALA A 317 -7.04 -2.05 21.08
C ALA A 317 -6.90 -2.47 19.61
N ILE A 318 -5.66 -2.69 19.11
CA ILE A 318 -5.42 -3.24 17.77
C ILE A 318 -6.02 -4.66 17.67
N HIS A 319 -5.78 -5.50 18.68
CA HIS A 319 -6.32 -6.86 18.76
C HIS A 319 -7.84 -6.87 18.69
N GLU A 320 -8.50 -6.06 19.57
CA GLU A 320 -9.94 -5.91 19.56
C GLU A 320 -10.51 -5.37 18.25
N LEU A 321 -9.82 -4.43 17.61
CA LEU A 321 -10.22 -3.88 16.32
C LEU A 321 -10.25 -4.97 15.25
N LYS A 322 -9.25 -5.85 15.22
CA LYS A 322 -9.23 -7.02 14.33
C LYS A 322 -10.38 -7.97 14.60
N GLU A 323 -10.65 -8.30 15.86
CA GLU A 323 -11.78 -9.16 16.26
C GLU A 323 -13.13 -8.61 15.79
N LYS A 324 -13.39 -7.32 16.06
CA LYS A 324 -14.63 -6.64 15.64
C LYS A 324 -14.86 -6.65 14.14
N GLN A 325 -13.78 -6.73 13.36
CA GLN A 325 -13.83 -6.75 11.91
C GLN A 325 -13.70 -8.16 11.31
N HIS A 326 -13.69 -9.19 12.15
CA HIS A 326 -13.50 -10.58 11.74
C HIS A 326 -12.21 -10.83 10.95
N LEU A 327 -11.17 -10.04 11.22
CA LEU A 327 -9.81 -10.29 10.75
C LEU A 327 -9.13 -11.35 11.64
N ARG A 328 -8.10 -11.98 11.11
CA ARG A 328 -7.33 -13.01 11.84
C ARG A 328 -6.58 -12.41 13.03
N ASN A 329 -6.59 -13.13 14.14
CA ASN A 329 -5.71 -12.94 15.28
C ASN A 329 -4.79 -14.13 15.51
N ASP A 330 -5.01 -15.24 14.78
CA ASP A 330 -4.18 -16.43 14.82
C ASP A 330 -4.17 -17.17 13.46
N LEU A 331 -3.45 -18.28 13.39
CA LEU A 331 -3.27 -19.14 12.21
C LEU A 331 -3.80 -20.56 12.42
N LYS A 332 -4.56 -20.80 13.50
CA LYS A 332 -5.02 -22.14 13.91
C LYS A 332 -5.79 -22.90 12.85
N ASP A 333 -6.54 -22.19 12.01
CA ASP A 333 -7.29 -22.79 10.90
C ASP A 333 -6.40 -23.38 9.81
N LEU A 334 -5.15 -22.90 9.69
CA LEU A 334 -4.18 -23.39 8.71
C LEU A 334 -3.55 -24.73 9.14
N LYS A 335 -3.59 -25.06 10.43
CA LYS A 335 -3.01 -26.31 10.98
C LYS A 335 -1.57 -26.53 10.49
N LEU A 336 -0.74 -25.51 10.67
CA LEU A 336 0.63 -25.49 10.16
C LEU A 336 1.46 -26.63 10.74
N SER A 337 2.25 -27.30 9.89
CA SER A 337 3.28 -28.23 10.32
C SER A 337 4.54 -27.49 10.78
N GLU A 338 5.41 -28.18 11.54
CA GLU A 338 6.72 -27.65 11.96
C GLU A 338 7.55 -27.17 10.75
N GLU A 339 7.51 -27.87 9.61
CA GLU A 339 8.19 -27.49 8.39
C GLU A 339 7.64 -26.18 7.80
N GLN A 340 6.31 -26.02 7.81
CA GLN A 340 5.66 -24.79 7.35
C GLN A 340 5.97 -23.60 8.26
N ILE A 341 6.03 -23.83 9.58
CA ILE A 341 6.45 -22.77 10.53
C ILE A 341 7.92 -22.40 10.27
N ALA A 342 8.80 -23.34 10.09
CA ALA A 342 10.20 -23.08 9.75
C ALA A 342 10.34 -22.30 8.42
N ASP A 343 9.50 -22.59 7.43
CA ASP A 343 9.45 -21.82 6.18
C ASP A 343 8.96 -20.40 6.41
N LEU A 344 7.93 -20.18 7.23
CA LEU A 344 7.48 -18.82 7.60
C LEU A 344 8.61 -18.02 8.25
N VAL A 345 9.34 -18.60 9.21
CA VAL A 345 10.50 -17.97 9.86
C VAL A 345 11.55 -17.59 8.82
N ARG A 346 11.96 -18.54 7.99
CA ARG A 346 13.01 -18.36 6.98
C ARG A 346 12.66 -17.27 5.97
N ILE A 347 11.42 -17.22 5.47
CA ILE A 347 10.99 -16.28 4.43
C ILE A 347 10.69 -14.91 5.03
N SER A 348 10.36 -14.81 6.32
CA SER A 348 10.21 -13.53 7.03
C SER A 348 11.52 -12.75 7.16
N ARG A 349 12.67 -13.34 6.82
CA ARG A 349 13.97 -12.66 6.75
C ARG A 349 14.07 -11.70 5.56
N HIS A 350 13.15 -10.76 5.50
CA HIS A 350 13.09 -9.70 4.50
C HIS A 350 13.86 -8.44 4.99
N PRO A 351 14.42 -7.60 4.11
CA PRO A 351 15.11 -6.36 4.50
C PRO A 351 14.30 -5.45 5.46
N ASN A 352 12.98 -5.44 5.37
CA ASN A 352 12.11 -4.67 6.26
C ASN A 352 12.27 -5.07 7.74
N LEU A 353 12.60 -6.34 8.01
CA LEU A 353 12.80 -6.83 9.37
C LEU A 353 13.97 -6.10 10.06
N TYR A 354 15.04 -5.77 9.32
CA TYR A 354 16.21 -5.06 9.85
C TYR A 354 15.93 -3.58 10.15
N ASN A 355 14.83 -3.04 9.62
CA ASN A 355 14.36 -1.69 9.89
C ASN A 355 13.54 -1.58 11.20
N ASN A 356 13.21 -2.72 11.81
CA ASN A 356 12.50 -2.76 13.09
C ASN A 356 13.39 -2.24 14.23
N PRO A 357 12.86 -1.46 15.21
CA PRO A 357 13.66 -0.86 16.27
C PRO A 357 14.30 -1.90 17.20
N VAL A 358 13.63 -3.01 17.44
CA VAL A 358 14.18 -4.19 18.12
C VAL A 358 14.69 -5.17 17.08
N ASP A 359 15.86 -5.71 17.25
CA ASP A 359 16.38 -6.76 16.36
C ASP A 359 15.62 -8.07 16.60
N ILE A 360 14.92 -8.52 15.56
CA ILE A 360 14.06 -9.72 15.62
C ILE A 360 14.89 -10.95 15.24
N THR A 361 15.00 -11.92 16.15
CA THR A 361 15.73 -13.17 15.93
C THR A 361 14.83 -14.26 15.34
N ASP A 362 15.44 -15.36 14.85
CA ASP A 362 14.69 -16.52 14.36
C ASP A 362 13.87 -17.19 15.48
N GLU A 363 14.44 -17.22 16.69
CA GLU A 363 13.76 -17.76 17.88
C GLU A 363 12.51 -16.96 18.21
N MET A 364 12.55 -15.62 18.09
CA MET A 364 11.38 -14.76 18.33
C MET A 364 10.30 -14.98 17.28
N LEU A 365 10.67 -15.14 16.00
CA LEU A 365 9.74 -15.46 14.94
C LEU A 365 9.11 -16.85 15.12
N ASP A 366 9.94 -17.82 15.47
CA ASP A 366 9.51 -19.20 15.72
C ASP A 366 8.50 -19.25 16.89
N GLU A 367 8.82 -18.61 18.02
CA GLU A 367 7.91 -18.49 19.16
C GLU A 367 6.59 -17.80 18.78
N MET A 368 6.66 -16.73 17.98
CA MET A 368 5.48 -16.03 17.50
C MET A 368 4.59 -16.93 16.66
N TYR A 369 5.15 -17.60 15.65
CA TYR A 369 4.36 -18.45 14.76
C TYR A 369 3.78 -19.66 15.47
N HIS A 370 4.52 -20.28 16.41
CA HIS A 370 3.99 -21.36 17.23
C HIS A 370 2.84 -20.92 18.15
N LYS A 371 2.87 -19.70 18.69
CA LYS A 371 1.76 -19.16 19.48
C LYS A 371 0.52 -18.87 18.64
N MET A 372 0.70 -18.56 17.36
CA MET A 372 -0.41 -18.25 16.45
C MET A 372 -0.99 -19.51 15.78
N ALA A 373 -0.17 -20.55 15.56
CA ALA A 373 -0.58 -21.82 14.97
C ALA A 373 -1.37 -22.70 15.97
#